data_60388c8ed674c660221f7a9c1014a402
#
_entry.id   60388c8ed674c660221f7a9c1014a402
#
_cell.length_a   1.000
_cell.length_b   1.000
_cell.length_c   1.000
_cell.angle_alpha   90.00
_cell.angle_beta   90.00
_cell.angle_gamma   90.00
#
_symmetry.space_group_name_H-M   'P 1'
#
loop_
_entity.id
_entity.type
_entity.pdbx_description
1 polymer ?
#
loop_
_entity_poly.entity_id
_entity_poly.type
_entity_poly.pdbx_seq_one_letter_code
_entity_poly.pdbx_strand_id
1 'polypeptide(L)'
;MEQTFSDMSVQMAVERAGASELVMMVAKDVHDVLRPNEFVLEFADTTSPGFHSALAVTNYRMLIGVGPGQLQEIAVDSVTRVDAVRAPEVTLLVRVYNADVTVYGLGDRGLRRIFHAFNWIVSQNAARPAHADPENSIADMYNEWIDVQRFLHENPDVSDEEGNQRLAGMVANKRWW
;
A
#
# COMPACT_ATOMS: atom_id res chain seq x y z
N MET A 1 -5.00 19.98 -19.28
CA MET A 1 -4.66 18.53 -19.25
C MET A 1 -5.63 17.87 -18.29
N GLU A 2 -6.30 16.85 -18.75
CA GLU A 2 -7.20 16.08 -17.90
C GLU A 2 -6.34 15.27 -16.92
N GLN A 3 -6.57 15.46 -15.62
CA GLN A 3 -5.82 14.75 -14.59
C GLN A 3 -6.22 13.27 -14.63
N THR A 4 -5.26 12.37 -14.81
CA THR A 4 -5.54 10.94 -14.85
C THR A 4 -5.90 10.41 -13.47
N PHE A 5 -6.56 9.27 -13.41
CA PHE A 5 -6.88 8.59 -12.15
C PHE A 5 -5.62 8.25 -11.35
N SER A 6 -4.54 7.84 -12.03
CA SER A 6 -3.24 7.58 -11.42
C SER A 6 -2.64 8.84 -10.80
N ASP A 7 -2.66 9.98 -11.48
CA ASP A 7 -2.15 11.26 -10.97
C ASP A 7 -2.86 11.69 -9.69
N MET A 8 -4.19 11.59 -9.68
CA MET A 8 -5.01 11.93 -8.52
C MET A 8 -4.68 11.02 -7.33
N SER A 9 -4.49 9.72 -7.55
CA SER A 9 -4.14 8.77 -6.49
C SER A 9 -2.78 9.07 -5.86
N VAL A 10 -1.79 9.41 -6.67
CA VAL A 10 -0.45 9.82 -6.21
C VAL A 10 -0.55 11.06 -5.33
N GLN A 11 -1.23 12.10 -5.79
CA GLN A 11 -1.39 13.35 -5.04
C GLN A 11 -2.06 13.11 -3.68
N MET A 12 -3.16 12.40 -3.65
CA MET A 12 -3.88 12.11 -2.41
C MET A 12 -3.07 11.28 -1.43
N ALA A 13 -2.29 10.30 -1.92
CA ALA A 13 -1.44 9.47 -1.07
C ALA A 13 -0.25 10.27 -0.49
N VAL A 14 0.34 11.19 -1.26
CA VAL A 14 1.38 12.12 -0.79
C VAL A 14 0.84 13.01 0.32
N GLU A 15 -0.35 13.57 0.15
CA GLU A 15 -0.99 14.43 1.17
C GLU A 15 -1.22 13.67 2.48
N ARG A 16 -1.72 12.43 2.42
CA ARG A 16 -1.91 11.58 3.60
C ARG A 16 -0.60 11.22 4.30
N ALA A 17 0.47 11.04 3.55
CA ALA A 17 1.81 10.79 4.10
C ALA A 17 2.45 12.01 4.76
N GLY A 18 1.84 13.19 4.64
CA GLY A 18 2.35 14.45 5.18
C GLY A 18 3.34 15.16 4.27
N ALA A 19 3.43 14.76 2.99
CA ALA A 19 4.23 15.39 1.94
C ALA A 19 5.70 15.65 2.35
N SER A 20 6.34 14.68 3.03
CA SER A 20 7.75 14.78 3.36
C SER A 20 8.61 14.90 2.10
N GLU A 21 9.80 15.46 2.21
CA GLU A 21 10.72 15.59 1.08
C GLU A 21 11.04 14.23 0.45
N LEU A 22 11.22 13.19 1.27
CA LEU A 22 11.48 11.82 0.82
C LEU A 22 10.30 11.23 0.06
N VAL A 23 9.08 11.38 0.60
CA VAL A 23 7.85 10.93 -0.09
C VAL A 23 7.69 11.66 -1.41
N MET A 24 7.87 12.97 -1.46
CA MET A 24 7.74 13.75 -2.70
C MET A 24 8.76 13.33 -3.77
N MET A 25 9.98 13.04 -3.36
CA MET A 25 11.04 12.58 -4.25
C MET A 25 10.72 11.20 -4.85
N VAL A 26 10.32 10.25 -4.00
CA VAL A 26 9.96 8.89 -4.44
C VAL A 26 8.63 8.88 -5.20
N ALA A 27 7.68 9.76 -4.87
CA ALA A 27 6.40 9.86 -5.58
C ALA A 27 6.59 10.20 -7.07
N LYS A 28 7.59 11.01 -7.41
CA LYS A 28 7.94 11.28 -8.81
C LYS A 28 8.42 10.00 -9.51
N ASP A 29 9.35 9.28 -8.90
CA ASP A 29 9.88 8.04 -9.47
C ASP A 29 8.78 6.97 -9.60
N VAL A 30 7.88 6.88 -8.62
CA VAL A 30 6.72 5.98 -8.66
C VAL A 30 5.77 6.36 -9.79
N HIS A 31 5.42 7.65 -9.91
CA HIS A 31 4.54 8.14 -10.98
C HIS A 31 5.05 7.76 -12.37
N ASP A 32 6.37 7.89 -12.60
CA ASP A 32 6.99 7.62 -13.89
C ASP A 32 6.96 6.12 -14.30
N VAL A 33 6.74 5.21 -13.32
CA VAL A 33 6.72 3.76 -13.55
C VAL A 33 5.34 3.12 -13.36
N LEU A 34 4.28 3.90 -13.05
CA LEU A 34 2.94 3.36 -12.92
C LEU A 34 2.47 2.73 -14.24
N ARG A 35 1.88 1.55 -14.11
CA ARG A 35 1.29 0.81 -15.22
C ARG A 35 -0.10 1.35 -15.55
N PRO A 36 -0.65 1.08 -16.75
CA PRO A 36 -2.06 1.32 -17.02
C PRO A 36 -2.94 0.67 -15.93
N ASN A 37 -3.92 1.41 -15.44
CA ASN A 37 -4.82 0.97 -14.36
C ASN A 37 -4.14 0.73 -12.99
N GLU A 38 -2.89 1.16 -12.81
CA GLU A 38 -2.22 1.18 -11.51
C GLU A 38 -2.50 2.49 -10.77
N PHE A 39 -2.85 2.41 -9.50
CA PHE A 39 -3.05 3.56 -8.64
C PHE A 39 -2.36 3.36 -7.27
N VAL A 40 -1.98 4.47 -6.67
CA VAL A 40 -1.29 4.46 -5.36
C VAL A 40 -2.32 4.46 -4.24
N LEU A 41 -2.14 3.54 -3.30
CA LEU A 41 -2.92 3.46 -2.07
C LEU A 41 -2.32 4.35 -0.98
N GLU A 42 -1.03 4.19 -0.69
CA GLU A 42 -0.33 4.90 0.39
C GLU A 42 1.14 5.14 0.06
N PHE A 43 1.69 6.20 0.70
CA PHE A 43 3.12 6.44 0.84
C PHE A 43 3.53 6.44 2.32
N ALA A 44 4.77 6.09 2.61
CA ALA A 44 5.40 6.33 3.90
C ALA A 44 6.91 6.50 3.77
N ASP A 45 7.49 7.29 4.67
CA ASP A 45 8.95 7.33 4.85
C ASP A 45 9.46 5.98 5.34
N THR A 46 10.65 5.59 4.89
CA THR A 46 11.35 4.38 5.33
C THR A 46 12.79 4.69 5.65
N THR A 47 13.40 3.84 6.47
CA THR A 47 14.85 3.80 6.63
C THR A 47 15.34 2.40 6.30
N SER A 48 16.29 2.31 5.39
CA SER A 48 17.13 1.11 5.24
C SER A 48 18.47 1.37 5.92
N PRO A 49 19.23 0.35 6.36
CA PRO A 49 20.56 0.59 6.93
C PRO A 49 21.40 1.50 6.04
N GLY A 50 21.64 2.73 6.50
CA GLY A 50 22.45 3.74 5.79
C GLY A 50 21.72 4.57 4.72
N PHE A 51 20.40 4.41 4.53
CA PHE A 51 19.65 5.14 3.52
C PHE A 51 18.23 5.51 3.99
N HIS A 52 17.90 6.80 3.92
CA HIS A 52 16.54 7.30 4.15
C HIS A 52 15.82 7.43 2.82
N SER A 53 14.62 6.89 2.73
CA SER A 53 13.81 6.90 1.53
C SER A 53 12.31 6.90 1.86
N ALA A 54 11.51 6.55 0.88
CA ALA A 54 10.07 6.31 1.04
C ALA A 54 9.66 5.06 0.26
N LEU A 55 8.49 4.56 0.57
CA LEU A 55 7.85 3.50 -0.19
C LEU A 55 6.43 3.89 -0.60
N ALA A 56 5.93 3.24 -1.63
CA ALA A 56 4.55 3.29 -2.07
C ALA A 56 3.93 1.90 -2.07
N VAL A 57 2.65 1.82 -1.72
CA VAL A 57 1.80 0.65 -1.98
C VAL A 57 0.83 1.00 -3.09
N THR A 58 0.80 0.18 -4.13
CA THR A 58 -0.16 0.29 -5.23
C THR A 58 -1.11 -0.90 -5.24
N ASN A 59 -2.09 -0.90 -6.12
CA ASN A 59 -2.96 -2.05 -6.32
C ASN A 59 -2.28 -3.27 -6.98
N TYR A 60 -1.02 -3.15 -7.42
CA TYR A 60 -0.23 -4.25 -8.03
C TYR A 60 1.00 -4.65 -7.23
N ARG A 61 1.61 -3.72 -6.49
CA ARG A 61 2.94 -3.93 -5.89
C ARG A 61 3.25 -2.94 -4.78
N MET A 62 4.27 -3.27 -3.98
CA MET A 62 4.98 -2.30 -3.15
C MET A 62 6.23 -1.86 -3.89
N LEU A 63 6.48 -0.57 -3.93
CA LEU A 63 7.66 0.06 -4.53
C LEU A 63 8.46 0.75 -3.43
N ILE A 64 9.72 0.36 -3.27
CA ILE A 64 10.62 0.89 -2.22
C ILE A 64 11.75 1.65 -2.89
N GLY A 65 11.92 2.91 -2.55
CA GLY A 65 13.07 3.70 -3.00
C GLY A 65 14.36 3.14 -2.40
N VAL A 66 15.30 2.75 -3.24
CA VAL A 66 16.61 2.19 -2.84
C VAL A 66 17.78 3.04 -3.32
N GLY A 67 17.51 4.13 -4.02
CA GLY A 67 18.47 5.10 -4.55
C GLY A 67 17.76 6.11 -5.44
N PRO A 68 18.44 7.19 -5.87
CA PRO A 68 17.86 8.17 -6.78
C PRO A 68 17.39 7.51 -8.09
N GLY A 69 16.08 7.60 -8.39
CA GLY A 69 15.47 6.97 -9.56
C GLY A 69 15.46 5.44 -9.55
N GLN A 70 15.75 4.80 -8.40
CA GLN A 70 15.80 3.35 -8.27
C GLN A 70 14.73 2.85 -7.30
N LEU A 71 13.88 1.95 -7.79
CA LEU A 71 12.80 1.34 -7.02
C LEU A 71 12.98 -0.18 -6.96
N GLN A 72 12.89 -0.75 -5.75
CA GLN A 72 12.71 -2.18 -5.55
C GLN A 72 11.22 -2.50 -5.57
N GLU A 73 10.85 -3.55 -6.29
CA GLU A 73 9.46 -3.98 -6.44
C GLU A 73 9.19 -5.27 -5.65
N ILE A 74 8.04 -5.32 -4.97
CA ILE A 74 7.46 -6.53 -4.40
C ILE A 74 6.03 -6.65 -4.97
N ALA A 75 5.84 -7.60 -5.89
CA ALA A 75 4.53 -7.83 -6.50
C ALA A 75 3.54 -8.40 -5.47
N VAL A 76 2.30 -7.91 -5.48
CA VAL A 76 1.23 -8.33 -4.55
C VAL A 76 0.95 -9.83 -4.64
N ASP A 77 0.97 -10.40 -5.83
CA ASP A 77 0.72 -11.82 -6.06
C ASP A 77 1.82 -12.77 -5.54
N SER A 78 3.00 -12.21 -5.25
CA SER A 78 4.11 -12.96 -4.64
C SER A 78 4.06 -13.00 -3.11
N VAL A 79 3.21 -12.18 -2.49
CA VAL A 79 3.15 -12.02 -1.03
C VAL A 79 2.27 -13.09 -0.41
N THR A 80 2.83 -13.79 0.57
CA THR A 80 2.10 -14.83 1.31
C THR A 80 1.68 -14.38 2.71
N ARG A 81 2.37 -13.39 3.29
CA ARG A 81 2.08 -12.85 4.63
C ARG A 81 2.65 -11.45 4.82
N VAL A 82 1.93 -10.63 5.57
CA VAL A 82 2.37 -9.30 6.00
C VAL A 82 2.13 -9.17 7.50
N ASP A 83 3.17 -8.83 8.25
CA ASP A 83 3.11 -8.63 9.70
C ASP A 83 3.62 -7.25 10.08
N ALA A 84 2.97 -6.61 11.04
CA ALA A 84 3.43 -5.39 11.69
C ALA A 84 4.13 -5.74 13.01
N VAL A 85 5.37 -5.32 13.15
CA VAL A 85 6.19 -5.52 14.35
C VAL A 85 6.49 -4.17 14.98
N ARG A 86 6.14 -3.98 16.28
CA ARG A 86 6.28 -2.69 16.96
C ARG A 86 7.40 -2.66 18.00
N ALA A 87 7.99 -3.80 18.32
CA ALA A 87 9.09 -3.89 19.29
C ALA A 87 10.08 -4.98 18.86
N PRO A 88 11.40 -4.80 19.06
CA PRO A 88 12.05 -3.59 19.61
C PRO A 88 12.06 -2.41 18.63
N GLU A 89 11.84 -2.64 17.34
CA GLU A 89 11.78 -1.62 16.28
C GLU A 89 10.46 -1.70 15.51
N VAL A 90 9.98 -0.56 15.06
CA VAL A 90 8.78 -0.47 14.23
C VAL A 90 9.13 -0.92 12.81
N THR A 91 8.70 -2.11 12.44
CA THR A 91 9.00 -2.73 11.15
C THR A 91 7.78 -3.35 10.49
N LEU A 92 7.78 -3.40 9.16
CA LEU A 92 6.88 -4.22 8.37
C LEU A 92 7.65 -5.44 7.86
N LEU A 93 7.14 -6.62 8.14
CA LEU A 93 7.69 -7.88 7.65
C LEU A 93 6.80 -8.42 6.53
N VAL A 94 7.37 -8.54 5.34
CA VAL A 94 6.68 -9.05 4.16
C VAL A 94 7.29 -10.37 3.75
N ARG A 95 6.50 -11.45 3.81
CA ARG A 95 6.92 -12.77 3.33
C ARG A 95 6.56 -12.94 1.87
N VAL A 96 7.59 -13.19 1.05
CA VAL A 96 7.49 -13.40 -0.38
C VAL A 96 7.98 -14.81 -0.68
N TYR A 97 7.08 -15.74 -1.00
CA TYR A 97 7.39 -17.16 -1.16
C TYR A 97 8.22 -17.71 0.03
N ASN A 98 9.52 -17.90 -0.14
CA ASN A 98 10.43 -18.47 0.85
C ASN A 98 11.40 -17.42 1.46
N ALA A 99 11.19 -16.14 1.21
CA ALA A 99 12.04 -15.05 1.69
C ALA A 99 11.24 -14.02 2.47
N ASP A 100 11.85 -13.41 3.47
CA ASP A 100 11.29 -12.30 4.21
C ASP A 100 11.96 -10.99 3.79
N VAL A 101 11.16 -9.97 3.49
CA VAL A 101 11.60 -8.60 3.28
C VAL A 101 11.18 -7.77 4.48
N THR A 102 12.15 -7.14 5.14
CA THR A 102 11.90 -6.29 6.30
C THR A 102 12.03 -4.83 5.91
N VAL A 103 11.00 -4.04 6.20
CA VAL A 103 10.96 -2.59 5.96
C VAL A 103 11.03 -1.87 7.30
N TYR A 104 12.02 -1.01 7.46
CA TYR A 104 12.33 -0.28 8.69
C TYR A 104 11.91 1.18 8.61
N GLY A 105 11.80 1.81 9.79
CA GLY A 105 11.71 3.27 9.90
C GLY A 105 10.38 3.89 9.48
N LEU A 106 9.30 3.10 9.41
CA LEU A 106 7.97 3.59 9.02
C LEU A 106 7.32 4.51 10.06
N GLY A 107 7.77 4.48 11.33
CA GLY A 107 7.05 5.06 12.45
C GLY A 107 5.68 4.39 12.67
N ASP A 108 5.04 4.61 13.82
CA ASP A 108 3.76 3.96 14.13
C ASP A 108 2.64 4.30 13.15
N ARG A 109 2.52 5.57 12.77
CA ARG A 109 1.50 6.02 11.82
C ARG A 109 1.73 5.48 10.41
N GLY A 110 2.97 5.50 9.95
CA GLY A 110 3.37 4.96 8.65
C GLY A 110 3.15 3.45 8.59
N LEU A 111 3.62 2.73 9.62
CA LEU A 111 3.42 1.29 9.74
C LEU A 111 1.95 0.92 9.65
N ARG A 112 1.08 1.57 10.44
CA ARG A 112 -0.37 1.30 10.43
C ARG A 112 -0.97 1.47 9.03
N ARG A 113 -0.70 2.59 8.37
CA ARG A 113 -1.24 2.87 7.03
C ARG A 113 -0.75 1.86 5.99
N ILE A 114 0.55 1.62 5.94
CA ILE A 114 1.15 0.68 4.99
C ILE A 114 0.71 -0.76 5.25
N PHE A 115 0.68 -1.18 6.52
CA PHE A 115 0.24 -2.51 6.91
C PHE A 115 -1.20 -2.79 6.44
N HIS A 116 -2.13 -1.89 6.71
CA HIS A 116 -3.52 -2.06 6.29
C HIS A 116 -3.70 -1.96 4.78
N ALA A 117 -3.04 -1.01 4.11
CA ALA A 117 -3.09 -0.89 2.66
C ALA A 117 -2.59 -2.17 1.97
N PHE A 118 -1.46 -2.69 2.43
CA PHE A 118 -0.84 -3.83 1.79
C PHE A 118 -1.60 -5.14 2.08
N ASN A 119 -2.06 -5.36 3.31
CA ASN A 119 -2.93 -6.50 3.61
C ASN A 119 -4.26 -6.45 2.85
N TRP A 120 -4.85 -5.26 2.75
CA TRP A 120 -6.09 -5.10 1.99
C TRP A 120 -5.92 -5.49 0.52
N ILE A 121 -4.88 -4.99 -0.16
CA ILE A 121 -4.68 -5.32 -1.56
C ILE A 121 -4.25 -6.78 -1.78
N VAL A 122 -3.48 -7.36 -0.88
CA VAL A 122 -3.16 -8.80 -0.90
C VAL A 122 -4.44 -9.62 -0.78
N SER A 123 -5.35 -9.25 0.12
CA SER A 123 -6.65 -9.90 0.29
C SER A 123 -7.54 -9.74 -0.93
N GLN A 124 -7.57 -8.55 -1.54
CA GLN A 124 -8.30 -8.29 -2.80
C GLN A 124 -7.80 -9.20 -3.93
N ASN A 125 -6.49 -9.28 -4.09
CA ASN A 125 -5.88 -10.09 -5.12
C ASN A 125 -6.17 -11.60 -4.92
N ALA A 126 -6.08 -12.08 -3.68
CA ALA A 126 -6.37 -13.48 -3.34
C ALA A 126 -7.84 -13.85 -3.52
N ALA A 127 -8.76 -12.93 -3.25
CA ALA A 127 -10.20 -13.16 -3.34
C ALA A 127 -10.77 -12.97 -4.76
N ARG A 128 -10.00 -12.36 -5.68
CA ARG A 128 -10.48 -12.07 -7.05
C ARG A 128 -10.76 -13.36 -7.82
N PRO A 129 -11.98 -13.56 -8.32
CA PRO A 129 -12.28 -14.69 -9.18
C PRO A 129 -11.58 -14.58 -10.54
N ALA A 130 -11.28 -15.70 -11.17
CA ALA A 130 -10.62 -15.74 -12.48
C ALA A 130 -11.42 -15.05 -13.61
N HIS A 131 -12.75 -14.94 -13.46
CA HIS A 131 -13.64 -14.28 -14.44
C HIS A 131 -13.82 -12.77 -14.19
N ALA A 132 -13.31 -12.22 -13.07
CA ALA A 132 -13.43 -10.79 -12.79
C ALA A 132 -12.59 -10.00 -13.78
N ASP A 133 -13.22 -9.02 -14.44
CA ASP A 133 -12.53 -8.10 -15.33
C ASP A 133 -11.75 -7.06 -14.49
N PRO A 134 -10.41 -7.05 -14.57
CA PRO A 134 -9.61 -6.10 -13.83
C PRO A 134 -9.89 -4.65 -14.21
N GLU A 135 -10.19 -4.36 -15.49
CA GLU A 135 -10.37 -3.00 -15.98
C GLU A 135 -11.67 -2.38 -15.48
N ASN A 136 -12.75 -3.15 -15.43
CA ASN A 136 -14.05 -2.68 -14.95
C ASN A 136 -14.11 -2.49 -13.43
N SER A 137 -13.16 -3.07 -12.69
CA SER A 137 -13.15 -3.04 -11.21
C SER A 137 -12.23 -1.97 -10.61
N ILE A 138 -11.44 -1.23 -11.40
CA ILE A 138 -10.42 -0.29 -10.89
C ILE A 138 -11.03 0.89 -10.14
N ALA A 139 -12.04 1.55 -10.71
CA ALA A 139 -12.68 2.68 -10.06
C ALA A 139 -13.41 2.25 -8.78
N ASP A 140 -14.06 1.08 -8.81
CA ASP A 140 -14.75 0.52 -7.65
C ASP A 140 -13.74 0.15 -6.56
N MET A 141 -12.63 -0.45 -6.92
CA MET A 141 -11.54 -0.80 -5.99
C MET A 141 -10.96 0.46 -5.31
N TYR A 142 -10.75 1.53 -6.06
CA TYR A 142 -10.27 2.78 -5.49
C TYR A 142 -11.29 3.41 -4.53
N ASN A 143 -12.57 3.39 -4.88
CA ASN A 143 -13.64 3.88 -4.00
C ASN A 143 -13.74 3.05 -2.72
N GLU A 144 -13.59 1.73 -2.80
CA GLU A 144 -13.51 0.86 -1.62
C GLU A 144 -12.31 1.20 -0.74
N TRP A 145 -11.16 1.51 -1.35
CA TRP A 145 -9.99 1.97 -0.60
C TRP A 145 -10.26 3.27 0.16
N ILE A 146 -10.97 4.22 -0.43
CA ILE A 146 -11.42 5.44 0.26
C ILE A 146 -12.31 5.11 1.48
N ASP A 147 -13.20 4.14 1.35
CA ASP A 147 -14.03 3.69 2.48
C ASP A 147 -13.20 3.01 3.58
N VAL A 148 -12.20 2.22 3.22
CA VAL A 148 -11.23 1.64 4.16
C VAL A 148 -10.48 2.73 4.92
N GLN A 149 -10.01 3.76 4.24
CA GLN A 149 -9.32 4.89 4.88
C GLN A 149 -10.23 5.64 5.85
N ARG A 150 -11.49 5.86 5.47
CA ARG A 150 -12.48 6.48 6.36
C ARG A 150 -12.65 5.63 7.61
N PHE A 151 -12.83 4.32 7.48
CA PHE A 151 -12.93 3.40 8.60
C PHE A 151 -11.72 3.48 9.53
N LEU A 152 -10.50 3.44 9.00
CA LEU A 152 -9.27 3.53 9.80
C LEU A 152 -9.11 4.89 10.50
N HIS A 153 -9.57 5.97 9.87
CA HIS A 153 -9.55 7.31 10.45
C HIS A 153 -10.57 7.46 11.60
N GLU A 154 -11.75 6.92 11.44
CA GLU A 154 -12.83 6.95 12.44
C GLU A 154 -12.57 5.99 13.61
N ASN A 155 -11.69 5.02 13.45
CA ASN A 155 -11.37 3.99 14.44
C ASN A 155 -9.85 3.93 14.74
N PRO A 156 -9.24 5.01 15.26
CA PRO A 156 -7.80 5.08 15.48
C PRO A 156 -7.27 4.09 16.51
N ASP A 157 -8.12 3.65 17.45
CA ASP A 157 -7.77 2.75 18.55
C ASP A 157 -7.94 1.26 18.21
N VAL A 158 -8.45 0.93 17.03
CA VAL A 158 -8.58 -0.45 16.57
C VAL A 158 -7.18 -1.05 16.40
N SER A 159 -6.95 -2.23 16.99
CA SER A 159 -5.69 -2.96 16.85
C SER A 159 -5.45 -3.36 15.39
N ASP A 160 -4.18 -3.59 15.03
CA ASP A 160 -3.81 -4.03 13.68
C ASP A 160 -4.54 -5.34 13.30
N GLU A 161 -4.66 -6.28 14.24
CA GLU A 161 -5.35 -7.55 14.01
C GLU A 161 -6.85 -7.35 13.78
N GLU A 162 -7.54 -6.59 14.63
CA GLU A 162 -8.96 -6.30 14.48
C GLU A 162 -9.23 -5.52 13.18
N GLY A 163 -8.38 -4.52 12.88
CA GLY A 163 -8.44 -3.78 11.63
C GLY A 163 -8.39 -4.71 10.42
N ASN A 164 -7.41 -5.61 10.38
CA ASN A 164 -7.28 -6.59 9.30
C ASN A 164 -8.47 -7.54 9.20
N GLN A 165 -9.00 -8.03 10.32
CA GLN A 165 -10.19 -8.89 10.31
C GLN A 165 -11.40 -8.18 9.70
N ARG A 166 -11.61 -6.90 10.03
CA ARG A 166 -12.70 -6.11 9.45
C ARG A 166 -12.51 -5.86 7.97
N LEU A 167 -11.29 -5.52 7.54
CA LEU A 167 -10.96 -5.33 6.13
C LEU A 167 -11.13 -6.62 5.32
N ALA A 168 -10.69 -7.75 5.86
CA ALA A 168 -10.91 -9.06 5.24
C ALA A 168 -12.41 -9.38 5.10
N GLY A 169 -13.23 -9.02 6.09
CA GLY A 169 -14.69 -9.13 6.02
C GLY A 169 -15.31 -8.27 4.91
N MET A 170 -14.82 -7.06 4.70
CA MET A 170 -15.27 -6.21 3.58
C MET A 170 -14.94 -6.85 2.23
N VAL A 171 -13.73 -7.39 2.06
CA VAL A 171 -13.32 -8.11 0.84
C VAL A 171 -14.16 -9.37 0.61
N ALA A 172 -14.41 -10.17 1.66
CA ALA A 172 -15.17 -11.41 1.55
C ALA A 172 -16.63 -11.19 1.12
N ASN A 173 -17.21 -10.04 1.48
CA ASN A 173 -18.59 -9.68 1.14
C ASN A 173 -18.70 -8.91 -0.19
N LYS A 174 -17.60 -8.68 -0.87
CA LYS A 174 -17.56 -7.96 -2.15
C LYS A 174 -18.26 -8.75 -3.25
N ARG A 175 -19.05 -8.05 -4.05
CA ARG A 175 -19.56 -8.58 -5.32
C ARG A 175 -18.54 -8.26 -6.41
N TRP A 176 -18.03 -9.31 -7.04
CA TRP A 176 -17.14 -9.21 -8.20
C TRP A 176 -17.98 -9.17 -9.48
N TRP A 177 -17.65 -8.22 -10.31
CA TRP A 177 -18.30 -8.04 -11.62
C TRP A 177 -17.52 -8.74 -12.72
#